data_4addb72961c05789719002b7f5f30049
#
_entry.id   4addb72961c05789719002b7f5f30049
#
_cell.length_a   1.000
_cell.length_b   1.000
_cell.length_c   1.000
_cell.angle_alpha   90.00
_cell.angle_beta   90.00
_cell.angle_gamma   90.00
#
_symmetry.space_group_name_H-M   'P 1'
#
loop_
_entity.id
_entity.type
_entity.pdbx_description
1 polymer ?
#
loop_
_entity_poly.entity_id
_entity_poly.type
_entity_poly.pdbx_seq_one_letter_code
_entity_poly.pdbx_strand_id
1 'polypeptide(L)'
;MQEPFSLLITQEPVFKTIVEKYGLPTIPQRPEGFETLVLLILEQQVSIDSAKATFLRVKEVAKPFFPETVVQLSDEQLKAVGVSRQKITYIKALAAALLSKELVLEELSTLSAEVVREKLIKIKGIGHWTIDIYLMFSLQAPDLLPLGDIAVVNTFKELFDIHDKEMMEQRAQHWQPYRSFATYLLWHHYLCKRNRKVVYNP
;
A
#
# COMPACT_ATOMS: atom_id res chain seq x y z
N MET A 1 20.02 -4.71 -1.14
CA MET A 1 18.66 -5.33 -1.08
C MET A 1 18.65 -6.76 -0.51
N GLN A 2 19.72 -7.54 -0.60
CA GLN A 2 19.74 -8.91 -0.02
C GLN A 2 19.98 -8.94 1.50
N GLU A 3 20.67 -7.94 2.04
CA GLU A 3 21.06 -7.89 3.45
C GLU A 3 19.87 -7.95 4.44
N PRO A 4 18.79 -7.15 4.29
CA PRO A 4 17.64 -7.22 5.19
C PRO A 4 16.99 -8.61 5.22
N PHE A 5 16.83 -9.25 4.06
CA PHE A 5 16.26 -10.60 4.00
C PHE A 5 17.17 -11.64 4.65
N SER A 6 18.49 -11.53 4.47
CA SER A 6 19.45 -12.46 5.07
C SER A 6 19.41 -12.38 6.60
N LEU A 7 19.31 -11.18 7.16
CA LEU A 7 19.17 -10.98 8.61
C LEU A 7 17.87 -11.59 9.13
N LEU A 8 16.74 -11.27 8.48
CA LEU A 8 15.43 -11.80 8.87
C LEU A 8 15.36 -13.33 8.80
N ILE A 9 15.93 -13.93 7.76
CA ILE A 9 16.01 -15.40 7.60
C ILE A 9 16.84 -16.06 8.72
N THR A 10 17.90 -15.38 9.16
CA THR A 10 18.74 -15.87 10.26
C THR A 10 18.01 -15.76 11.60
N GLN A 11 17.27 -14.68 11.83
CA GLN A 11 16.55 -14.42 13.07
C GLN A 11 15.26 -15.26 13.21
N GLU A 12 14.63 -15.60 12.07
CA GLU A 12 13.29 -16.16 12.04
C GLU A 12 13.23 -17.44 11.18
N PRO A 13 13.19 -18.63 11.79
CA PRO A 13 13.13 -19.90 11.03
C PRO A 13 11.94 -20.00 10.07
N VAL A 14 10.83 -19.33 10.39
CA VAL A 14 9.64 -19.28 9.52
C VAL A 14 9.95 -18.57 8.20
N PHE A 15 10.70 -17.48 8.23
CA PHE A 15 11.10 -16.76 7.02
C PHE A 15 12.07 -17.58 6.17
N LYS A 16 12.97 -18.35 6.81
CA LYS A 16 13.84 -19.30 6.10
C LYS A 16 13.00 -20.32 5.32
N THR A 17 12.02 -20.93 5.96
CA THR A 17 11.11 -21.90 5.31
C THR A 17 10.35 -21.30 4.13
N ILE A 18 9.90 -20.04 4.24
CA ILE A 18 9.23 -19.31 3.12
C ILE A 18 10.17 -19.19 1.94
N VAL A 19 11.41 -18.74 2.17
CA VAL A 19 12.38 -18.51 1.10
C VAL A 19 12.86 -19.81 0.47
N GLU A 20 13.08 -20.86 1.25
CA GLU A 20 13.42 -22.20 0.72
C GLU A 20 12.33 -22.75 -0.18
N LYS A 21 11.06 -22.50 0.15
CA LYS A 21 9.91 -23.04 -0.59
C LYS A 21 9.53 -22.21 -1.81
N TYR A 22 9.60 -20.89 -1.73
CA TYR A 22 9.02 -19.99 -2.73
C TYR A 22 10.03 -19.01 -3.34
N GLY A 23 11.28 -18.99 -2.87
CA GLY A 23 12.28 -17.99 -3.24
C GLY A 23 12.08 -16.66 -2.52
N LEU A 24 12.92 -15.69 -2.83
CA LEU A 24 12.78 -14.32 -2.30
C LEU A 24 11.62 -13.59 -2.97
N PRO A 25 10.89 -12.75 -2.22
CA PRO A 25 9.84 -11.90 -2.78
C PRO A 25 10.43 -10.82 -3.69
N THR A 26 9.64 -10.43 -4.70
CA THR A 26 9.88 -9.17 -5.40
C THR A 26 9.38 -8.02 -4.52
N ILE A 27 10.24 -7.01 -4.29
CA ILE A 27 9.83 -5.81 -3.55
C ILE A 27 8.98 -4.94 -4.48
N PRO A 28 7.73 -4.62 -4.08
CA PRO A 28 6.88 -3.73 -4.86
C PRO A 28 7.49 -2.33 -4.93
N GLN A 29 7.43 -1.73 -6.11
CA GLN A 29 7.83 -0.34 -6.31
C GLN A 29 6.75 0.36 -7.11
N ARG A 30 6.30 1.50 -6.63
CA ARG A 30 5.34 2.38 -7.31
C ARG A 30 5.90 3.78 -7.39
N PRO A 31 5.63 4.51 -8.47
CA PRO A 31 5.98 5.94 -8.53
C PRO A 31 5.37 6.70 -7.36
N GLU A 32 6.09 7.70 -6.87
CA GLU A 32 5.51 8.68 -5.96
C GLU A 32 4.45 9.52 -6.69
N GLY A 33 3.52 10.10 -5.93
CA GLY A 33 2.63 11.11 -6.47
C GLY A 33 1.15 10.76 -6.50
N PHE A 34 0.41 11.64 -7.18
CA PHE A 34 -1.05 11.64 -7.23
C PHE A 34 -1.62 10.35 -7.83
N GLU A 35 -1.05 9.86 -8.93
CA GLU A 35 -1.52 8.63 -9.59
C GLU A 35 -1.55 7.43 -8.65
N THR A 36 -0.48 7.23 -7.90
CA THR A 36 -0.36 6.10 -6.95
C THR A 36 -1.35 6.24 -5.81
N LEU A 37 -1.54 7.43 -5.26
CA LEU A 37 -2.54 7.63 -4.19
C LEU A 37 -3.97 7.39 -4.70
N VAL A 38 -4.30 7.81 -5.91
CA VAL A 38 -5.61 7.49 -6.53
C VAL A 38 -5.76 5.99 -6.72
N LEU A 39 -4.73 5.30 -7.22
CA LEU A 39 -4.76 3.84 -7.37
C LEU A 39 -4.99 3.15 -6.00
N LEU A 40 -4.29 3.58 -4.96
CA LEU A 40 -4.46 3.03 -3.60
C LEU A 40 -5.87 3.27 -3.04
N ILE A 41 -6.48 4.44 -3.30
CA ILE A 41 -7.89 4.68 -2.95
C ILE A 41 -8.80 3.69 -3.70
N LEU A 42 -8.53 3.43 -4.98
CA LEU A 42 -9.31 2.49 -5.76
C LEU A 42 -9.11 1.03 -5.32
N GLU A 43 -7.95 0.67 -4.75
CA GLU A 43 -7.65 -0.66 -4.21
C GLU A 43 -8.33 -0.97 -2.87
N GLN A 44 -8.85 0.03 -2.17
CA GLN A 44 -9.54 -0.20 -0.89
C GLN A 44 -10.72 -1.17 -1.05
N GLN A 45 -10.70 -2.27 -0.30
CA GLN A 45 -11.78 -3.27 -0.20
C GLN A 45 -12.18 -3.97 -1.52
N VAL A 46 -11.29 -3.97 -2.51
CA VAL A 46 -11.49 -4.69 -3.78
C VAL A 46 -10.22 -5.42 -4.19
N SER A 47 -10.31 -6.33 -5.17
CA SER A 47 -9.11 -6.97 -5.73
C SER A 47 -8.24 -5.96 -6.49
N ILE A 48 -6.92 -6.17 -6.49
CA ILE A 48 -5.96 -5.35 -7.22
C ILE A 48 -6.32 -5.27 -8.70
N ASP A 49 -6.71 -6.38 -9.32
CA ASP A 49 -7.08 -6.41 -10.75
C ASP A 49 -8.31 -5.55 -11.05
N SER A 50 -9.33 -5.59 -10.17
CA SER A 50 -10.52 -4.74 -10.30
C SER A 50 -10.19 -3.26 -10.15
N ALA A 51 -9.37 -2.92 -9.17
CA ALA A 51 -8.91 -1.55 -8.96
C ALA A 51 -8.10 -1.03 -10.15
N LYS A 52 -7.16 -1.84 -10.65
CA LYS A 52 -6.34 -1.53 -11.83
C LYS A 52 -7.22 -1.26 -13.06
N ALA A 53 -8.19 -2.14 -13.34
CA ALA A 53 -9.10 -1.96 -14.47
C ALA A 53 -9.91 -0.66 -14.35
N THR A 54 -10.36 -0.32 -13.13
CA THR A 54 -11.06 0.95 -12.87
C THR A 54 -10.12 2.14 -13.03
N PHE A 55 -8.91 2.05 -12.50
CA PHE A 55 -7.89 3.11 -12.60
C PHE A 55 -7.57 3.46 -14.06
N LEU A 56 -7.35 2.45 -14.91
CA LEU A 56 -7.09 2.68 -16.33
C LEU A 56 -8.24 3.42 -17.02
N ARG A 57 -9.50 3.06 -16.71
CA ARG A 57 -10.67 3.78 -17.25
C ARG A 57 -10.76 5.21 -16.72
N VAL A 58 -10.42 5.45 -15.45
CA VAL A 58 -10.36 6.82 -14.90
C VAL A 58 -9.29 7.65 -15.62
N LYS A 59 -8.11 7.06 -15.88
CA LYS A 59 -7.04 7.75 -16.64
C LYS A 59 -7.47 8.11 -18.07
N GLU A 60 -8.33 7.31 -18.71
CA GLU A 60 -8.83 7.62 -20.05
C GLU A 60 -9.76 8.84 -20.06
N VAL A 61 -10.62 8.99 -19.07
CA VAL A 61 -11.55 10.13 -19.00
C VAL A 61 -10.94 11.40 -18.40
N ALA A 62 -9.82 11.27 -17.67
CA ALA A 62 -9.10 12.36 -17.00
C ALA A 62 -7.76 12.64 -17.68
N LYS A 63 -7.72 12.82 -19.00
CA LYS A 63 -6.47 13.13 -19.73
C LYS A 63 -6.23 14.63 -19.87
N PRO A 64 -5.03 15.15 -19.51
CA PRO A 64 -3.94 14.49 -18.77
C PRO A 64 -4.33 14.18 -17.32
N PHE A 65 -3.74 13.14 -16.72
CA PHE A 65 -4.13 12.67 -15.39
C PHE A 65 -3.47 13.50 -14.29
N PHE A 66 -4.07 14.64 -13.98
CA PHE A 66 -3.63 15.57 -12.94
C PHE A 66 -4.78 15.94 -12.01
N PRO A 67 -4.48 16.47 -10.79
CA PRO A 67 -5.51 16.91 -9.85
C PRO A 67 -6.53 17.85 -10.47
N GLU A 68 -6.09 18.81 -11.29
CA GLU A 68 -6.92 19.80 -11.98
C GLU A 68 -7.98 19.15 -12.87
N THR A 69 -7.57 18.18 -13.66
CA THR A 69 -8.47 17.45 -14.58
C THR A 69 -9.48 16.62 -13.80
N VAL A 70 -9.01 15.92 -12.77
CA VAL A 70 -9.86 15.04 -11.96
C VAL A 70 -10.93 15.80 -11.19
N VAL A 71 -10.63 16.98 -10.66
CA VAL A 71 -11.61 17.83 -9.95
C VAL A 71 -12.73 18.31 -10.88
N GLN A 72 -12.43 18.52 -12.16
CA GLN A 72 -13.41 19.00 -13.16
C GLN A 72 -14.39 17.91 -13.63
N LEU A 73 -14.05 16.62 -13.47
CA LEU A 73 -14.96 15.54 -13.83
C LEU A 73 -16.20 15.55 -12.94
N SER A 74 -17.36 15.35 -13.54
CA SER A 74 -18.59 15.17 -12.76
C SER A 74 -18.60 13.83 -12.03
N ASP A 75 -19.43 13.72 -10.99
CA ASP A 75 -19.60 12.46 -10.26
C ASP A 75 -20.18 11.37 -11.18
N GLU A 76 -21.03 11.74 -12.15
CA GLU A 76 -21.63 10.85 -13.13
C GLU A 76 -20.56 10.29 -14.08
N GLN A 77 -19.62 11.11 -14.54
CA GLN A 77 -18.52 10.66 -15.38
C GLN A 77 -17.63 9.63 -14.64
N LEU A 78 -17.28 9.89 -13.37
CA LEU A 78 -16.50 8.96 -12.56
C LEU A 78 -17.27 7.67 -12.23
N LYS A 79 -18.59 7.75 -11.98
CA LYS A 79 -19.44 6.57 -11.80
C LYS A 79 -19.52 5.71 -13.06
N ALA A 80 -19.62 6.33 -14.22
CA ALA A 80 -19.72 5.63 -15.50
C ALA A 80 -18.49 4.76 -15.78
N VAL A 81 -17.32 5.12 -15.25
CA VAL A 81 -16.09 4.32 -15.37
C VAL A 81 -15.85 3.36 -14.19
N GLY A 82 -16.83 3.22 -13.28
CA GLY A 82 -16.85 2.20 -12.24
C GLY A 82 -16.32 2.67 -10.88
N VAL A 83 -16.19 3.97 -10.65
CA VAL A 83 -15.79 4.51 -9.33
C VAL A 83 -17.01 4.61 -8.42
N SER A 84 -16.94 4.03 -7.22
CA SER A 84 -18.03 4.15 -6.24
C SER A 84 -18.16 5.59 -5.73
N ARG A 85 -19.36 5.98 -5.28
CA ARG A 85 -19.64 7.33 -4.72
C ARG A 85 -18.63 7.71 -3.64
N GLN A 86 -18.33 6.79 -2.74
CA GLN A 86 -17.38 7.03 -1.66
C GLN A 86 -15.97 7.32 -2.19
N LYS A 87 -15.48 6.53 -3.15
CA LYS A 87 -14.15 6.70 -3.75
C LYS A 87 -14.07 7.98 -4.59
N ILE A 88 -15.16 8.40 -5.25
CA ILE A 88 -15.24 9.70 -5.92
C ILE A 88 -14.96 10.83 -4.93
N THR A 89 -15.65 10.80 -3.78
CA THR A 89 -15.41 11.80 -2.73
C THR A 89 -13.95 11.82 -2.26
N TYR A 90 -13.33 10.65 -2.12
CA TYR A 90 -11.94 10.53 -1.66
C TYR A 90 -10.93 11.04 -2.70
N ILE A 91 -11.11 10.66 -3.96
CA ILE A 91 -10.23 11.10 -5.06
C ILE A 91 -10.33 12.62 -5.24
N LYS A 92 -11.54 13.19 -5.19
CA LYS A 92 -11.73 14.64 -5.28
C LYS A 92 -11.16 15.39 -4.06
N ALA A 93 -11.27 14.82 -2.86
CA ALA A 93 -10.66 15.40 -1.67
C ALA A 93 -9.13 15.43 -1.76
N LEU A 94 -8.50 14.35 -2.23
CA LEU A 94 -7.07 14.31 -2.49
C LEU A 94 -6.66 15.38 -3.52
N ALA A 95 -7.37 15.45 -4.65
CA ALA A 95 -7.08 16.42 -5.71
C ALA A 95 -7.23 17.87 -5.19
N ALA A 96 -8.27 18.16 -4.42
CA ALA A 96 -8.49 19.48 -3.82
C ALA A 96 -7.36 19.87 -2.84
N ALA A 97 -6.93 18.94 -1.99
CA ALA A 97 -5.83 19.18 -1.04
C ALA A 97 -4.50 19.51 -1.74
N LEU A 98 -4.24 18.89 -2.89
CA LEU A 98 -3.06 19.20 -3.70
C LEU A 98 -3.16 20.58 -4.34
N LEU A 99 -4.32 20.91 -4.91
CA LEU A 99 -4.56 22.21 -5.54
C LEU A 99 -4.52 23.38 -4.54
N SER A 100 -4.99 23.15 -3.32
CA SER A 100 -4.92 24.15 -2.24
C SER A 100 -3.55 24.23 -1.56
N LYS A 101 -2.61 23.33 -1.91
CA LYS A 101 -1.31 23.15 -1.24
C LYS A 101 -1.41 22.77 0.25
N GLU A 102 -2.55 22.24 0.69
CA GLU A 102 -2.66 21.60 2.00
C GLU A 102 -1.77 20.35 2.09
N LEU A 103 -1.59 19.66 0.96
CA LEU A 103 -0.66 18.55 0.78
C LEU A 103 0.29 18.87 -0.38
N VAL A 104 1.61 18.72 -0.13
CA VAL A 104 2.67 18.85 -1.14
C VAL A 104 3.35 17.49 -1.24
N LEU A 105 3.15 16.78 -2.35
CA LEU A 105 3.64 15.40 -2.51
C LEU A 105 5.15 15.32 -2.66
N GLU A 106 5.75 16.31 -3.31
CA GLU A 106 7.19 16.38 -3.59
C GLU A 106 8.05 16.45 -2.32
N GLU A 107 7.45 16.87 -1.21
CA GLU A 107 8.15 16.94 0.08
C GLU A 107 8.17 15.59 0.80
N LEU A 108 7.24 14.68 0.50
CA LEU A 108 7.01 13.48 1.32
C LEU A 108 8.22 12.56 1.39
N SER A 109 8.99 12.44 0.30
CA SER A 109 10.20 11.60 0.26
C SER A 109 11.36 12.12 1.13
N THR A 110 11.29 13.39 1.58
CA THR A 110 12.29 13.99 2.47
C THR A 110 11.90 13.95 3.95
N LEU A 111 10.68 13.50 4.25
CA LEU A 111 10.12 13.48 5.59
C LEU A 111 10.21 12.09 6.23
N SER A 112 10.18 12.04 7.56
CA SER A 112 10.04 10.76 8.25
C SER A 112 8.66 10.11 8.02
N ALA A 113 8.59 8.79 8.16
CA ALA A 113 7.33 8.05 7.99
C ALA A 113 6.20 8.56 8.90
N GLU A 114 6.53 8.99 10.12
CA GLU A 114 5.60 9.56 11.09
C GLU A 114 5.01 10.88 10.57
N VAL A 115 5.85 11.78 10.07
CA VAL A 115 5.41 13.08 9.53
C VAL A 115 4.59 12.89 8.26
N VAL A 116 4.99 11.97 7.37
CA VAL A 116 4.19 11.60 6.19
C VAL A 116 2.81 11.08 6.62
N ARG A 117 2.75 10.24 7.65
CA ARG A 117 1.51 9.73 8.21
C ARG A 117 0.59 10.84 8.74
N GLU A 118 1.15 11.77 9.50
CA GLU A 118 0.41 12.93 10.04
C GLU A 118 -0.15 13.85 8.94
N LYS A 119 0.56 13.99 7.82
CA LYS A 119 0.09 14.77 6.66
C LYS A 119 -1.03 14.03 5.91
N LEU A 120 -0.80 12.77 5.55
CA LEU A 120 -1.71 12.01 4.70
C LEU A 120 -3.02 11.63 5.40
N ILE A 121 -3.02 11.36 6.72
CA ILE A 121 -4.22 10.96 7.46
C ILE A 121 -5.29 12.07 7.52
N LYS A 122 -4.91 13.33 7.32
CA LYS A 122 -5.82 14.47 7.27
C LYS A 122 -6.69 14.46 6.01
N ILE A 123 -6.23 13.79 4.96
CA ILE A 123 -6.95 13.74 3.70
C ILE A 123 -8.09 12.74 3.77
N LYS A 124 -9.30 13.21 3.51
CA LYS A 124 -10.50 12.36 3.56
C LYS A 124 -10.35 11.15 2.62
N GLY A 125 -10.48 9.96 3.19
CA GLY A 125 -10.37 8.69 2.46
C GLY A 125 -8.98 8.08 2.42
N ILE A 126 -7.98 8.74 2.97
CA ILE A 126 -6.65 8.18 3.18
C ILE A 126 -6.54 7.68 4.62
N GLY A 127 -6.64 6.37 4.81
CA GLY A 127 -6.51 5.71 6.11
C GLY A 127 -5.13 5.07 6.30
N HIS A 128 -4.91 4.50 7.49
CA HIS A 128 -3.61 3.89 7.87
C HIS A 128 -3.11 2.88 6.86
N TRP A 129 -3.98 1.98 6.35
CA TRP A 129 -3.58 1.00 5.34
C TRP A 129 -3.05 1.67 4.05
N THR A 130 -3.75 2.68 3.54
CA THR A 130 -3.32 3.42 2.33
C THR A 130 -1.97 4.09 2.56
N ILE A 131 -1.77 4.68 3.75
CA ILE A 131 -0.52 5.34 4.13
C ILE A 131 0.62 4.31 4.22
N ASP A 132 0.39 3.18 4.89
CA ASP A 132 1.39 2.12 5.02
C ASP A 132 1.86 1.62 3.66
N ILE A 133 0.92 1.35 2.74
CA ILE A 133 1.25 0.90 1.38
C ILE A 133 1.99 1.97 0.58
N TYR A 134 1.60 3.25 0.70
CA TYR A 134 2.32 4.34 0.04
C TYR A 134 3.75 4.49 0.58
N LEU A 135 3.92 4.48 1.90
CA LEU A 135 5.23 4.51 2.54
C LEU A 135 6.12 3.34 2.09
N MET A 136 5.57 2.12 2.06
CA MET A 136 6.32 0.92 1.68
C MET A 136 6.63 0.86 0.18
N PHE A 137 5.64 1.14 -0.69
CA PHE A 137 5.79 0.91 -2.12
C PHE A 137 6.34 2.11 -2.88
N SER A 138 6.05 3.33 -2.44
CA SER A 138 6.52 4.55 -3.10
C SER A 138 7.74 5.15 -2.41
N LEU A 139 7.67 5.35 -1.09
CA LEU A 139 8.78 5.94 -0.34
C LEU A 139 9.80 4.91 0.17
N GLN A 140 9.57 3.62 -0.08
CA GLN A 140 10.47 2.50 0.27
C GLN A 140 10.89 2.50 1.75
N ALA A 141 9.99 2.92 2.64
CA ALA A 141 10.22 2.93 4.07
C ALA A 141 10.53 1.50 4.58
N PRO A 142 11.67 1.29 5.27
CA PRO A 142 12.15 -0.07 5.56
C PRO A 142 11.47 -0.73 6.75
N ASP A 143 10.81 0.04 7.62
CA ASP A 143 10.42 -0.43 8.94
C ASP A 143 8.94 -0.20 9.26
N LEU A 144 8.05 -0.84 8.50
CA LEU A 144 6.60 -0.78 8.69
C LEU A 144 5.97 -2.18 8.75
N LEU A 145 4.97 -2.31 9.62
CA LEU A 145 4.12 -3.50 9.71
C LEU A 145 2.65 -3.08 9.57
N PRO A 146 2.03 -3.28 8.39
CA PRO A 146 0.66 -2.83 8.13
C PRO A 146 -0.38 -3.80 8.73
N LEU A 147 -0.64 -3.73 10.03
CA LEU A 147 -1.65 -4.55 10.73
C LEU A 147 -3.11 -4.18 10.36
N GLY A 148 -3.30 -3.25 9.46
CA GLY A 148 -4.57 -3.02 8.74
C GLY A 148 -4.76 -3.93 7.53
N ASP A 149 -3.70 -4.61 7.07
CA ASP A 149 -3.75 -5.51 5.92
C ASP A 149 -4.15 -6.92 6.33
N ILE A 150 -5.23 -7.42 5.71
CA ILE A 150 -5.79 -8.73 6.05
C ILE A 150 -4.86 -9.89 5.70
N ALA A 151 -4.03 -9.76 4.66
CA ALA A 151 -3.10 -10.80 4.28
C ALA A 151 -1.96 -10.90 5.29
N VAL A 152 -1.46 -9.78 5.81
CA VAL A 152 -0.47 -9.74 6.89
C VAL A 152 -1.03 -10.40 8.14
N VAL A 153 -2.20 -9.97 8.61
CA VAL A 153 -2.85 -10.50 9.81
C VAL A 153 -3.12 -12.00 9.69
N ASN A 154 -3.65 -12.45 8.55
CA ASN A 154 -3.91 -13.86 8.33
C ASN A 154 -2.64 -14.71 8.28
N THR A 155 -1.56 -14.15 7.73
CA THR A 155 -0.27 -14.86 7.69
C THR A 155 0.36 -14.96 9.08
N PHE A 156 0.24 -13.91 9.90
CA PHE A 156 0.64 -13.99 11.32
C PHE A 156 -0.08 -15.09 12.08
N LYS A 157 -1.41 -15.15 11.94
CA LYS A 157 -2.23 -16.22 12.56
C LYS A 157 -1.78 -17.61 12.12
N GLU A 158 -1.50 -17.75 10.83
CA GLU A 158 -1.13 -19.03 10.24
C GLU A 158 0.27 -19.48 10.64
N LEU A 159 1.25 -18.60 10.63
CA LEU A 159 2.66 -18.96 10.74
C LEU A 159 3.18 -18.88 12.19
N PHE A 160 2.59 -18.02 13.00
CA PHE A 160 3.05 -17.76 14.38
C PHE A 160 2.02 -18.13 15.44
N ASP A 161 0.81 -18.52 15.04
CA ASP A 161 -0.32 -18.76 15.96
C ASP A 161 -0.63 -17.56 16.87
N ILE A 162 -0.41 -16.34 16.35
CA ILE A 162 -0.68 -15.08 17.04
C ILE A 162 -1.93 -14.46 16.45
N HIS A 163 -2.97 -14.25 17.28
CA HIS A 163 -4.28 -13.77 16.84
C HIS A 163 -4.56 -12.31 17.22
N ASP A 164 -3.89 -11.82 18.23
CA ASP A 164 -4.00 -10.46 18.74
C ASP A 164 -3.00 -9.53 18.05
N LYS A 165 -3.46 -8.33 17.67
CA LYS A 165 -2.62 -7.36 16.93
C LYS A 165 -1.50 -6.76 17.76
N GLU A 166 -1.72 -6.55 19.03
CA GLU A 166 -0.70 -6.04 19.94
C GLU A 166 0.43 -7.06 20.10
N MET A 167 0.07 -8.34 20.24
CA MET A 167 1.06 -9.43 20.25
C MET A 167 1.79 -9.56 18.89
N MET A 168 1.11 -9.33 17.75
CA MET A 168 1.77 -9.28 16.45
C MET A 168 2.81 -8.15 16.39
N GLU A 169 2.46 -6.97 16.89
CA GLU A 169 3.36 -5.83 16.93
C GLU A 169 4.55 -6.07 17.87
N GLN A 170 4.31 -6.63 19.06
CA GLN A 170 5.37 -7.04 20.01
C GLN A 170 6.31 -8.06 19.36
N ARG A 171 5.78 -9.07 18.69
CA ARG A 171 6.58 -10.08 17.98
C ARG A 171 7.46 -9.43 16.90
N ALA A 172 6.90 -8.50 16.15
CA ALA A 172 7.59 -7.82 15.06
C ALA A 172 8.67 -6.81 15.52
N GLN A 173 8.78 -6.49 16.82
CA GLN A 173 9.88 -5.65 17.33
C GLN A 173 11.25 -6.27 17.02
N HIS A 174 11.34 -7.60 17.02
CA HIS A 174 12.58 -8.32 16.69
C HIS A 174 13.01 -8.17 15.22
N TRP A 175 12.13 -7.71 14.34
CA TRP A 175 12.42 -7.51 12.91
C TRP A 175 12.87 -6.09 12.58
N GLN A 176 12.90 -5.20 13.57
CA GLN A 176 13.42 -3.84 13.37
C GLN A 176 14.92 -3.87 13.00
N PRO A 177 15.36 -2.97 12.11
CA PRO A 177 14.60 -1.91 11.40
C PRO A 177 14.04 -2.36 10.04
N TYR A 178 13.72 -3.65 9.85
CA TYR A 178 13.36 -4.24 8.55
C TYR A 178 11.96 -4.84 8.50
N ARG A 179 11.00 -4.29 9.27
CA ARG A 179 9.62 -4.80 9.34
C ARG A 179 8.90 -4.78 7.99
N SER A 180 9.21 -3.84 7.08
CA SER A 180 8.68 -3.84 5.72
C SER A 180 9.14 -5.07 4.92
N PHE A 181 10.40 -5.48 5.08
CA PHE A 181 10.94 -6.67 4.42
C PHE A 181 10.33 -7.95 4.99
N ALA A 182 10.09 -8.01 6.29
CA ALA A 182 9.32 -9.08 6.91
C ALA A 182 7.89 -9.13 6.35
N THR A 183 7.25 -7.98 6.18
CA THR A 183 5.92 -7.87 5.56
C THR A 183 5.92 -8.40 4.12
N TYR A 184 6.94 -8.12 3.32
CA TYR A 184 7.06 -8.67 1.96
C TYR A 184 7.16 -10.20 1.98
N LEU A 185 7.86 -10.81 2.94
CA LEU A 185 7.90 -12.27 3.12
C LEU A 185 6.53 -12.83 3.51
N LEU A 186 5.80 -12.16 4.40
CA LEU A 186 4.45 -12.55 4.79
C LEU A 186 3.47 -12.50 3.60
N TRP A 187 3.48 -11.43 2.82
CA TRP A 187 2.68 -11.33 1.59
C TRP A 187 3.08 -12.37 0.55
N HIS A 188 4.37 -12.62 0.39
CA HIS A 188 4.87 -13.63 -0.54
C HIS A 188 4.33 -15.01 -0.21
N HIS A 189 4.41 -15.41 1.07
CA HIS A 189 3.79 -16.65 1.54
C HIS A 189 2.28 -16.68 1.25
N TYR A 190 1.56 -15.60 1.61
CA TYR A 190 0.11 -15.50 1.40
C TYR A 190 -0.29 -15.69 -0.06
N LEU A 191 0.45 -15.09 -0.98
CA LEU A 191 0.17 -15.15 -2.41
C LEU A 191 0.58 -16.51 -3.02
N CYS A 192 1.79 -16.97 -2.74
CA CYS A 192 2.31 -18.23 -3.29
C CYS A 192 1.47 -19.43 -2.84
N LYS A 193 1.07 -19.49 -1.56
CA LYS A 193 0.20 -20.55 -1.03
C LYS A 193 -1.15 -20.62 -1.77
N ARG A 194 -1.64 -19.48 -2.29
CA ARG A 194 -2.91 -19.37 -3.01
C ARG A 194 -2.76 -19.38 -4.53
N ASN A 195 -1.55 -19.68 -5.04
CA ASN A 195 -1.22 -19.62 -6.47
C ASN A 195 -1.61 -18.28 -7.12
N ARG A 196 -1.49 -17.18 -6.37
CA ARG A 196 -1.80 -15.83 -6.87
C ARG A 196 -0.51 -15.12 -7.27
N LYS A 197 -0.50 -14.59 -8.49
CA LYS A 197 0.50 -13.62 -8.94
C LYS A 197 -0.12 -12.24 -8.93
N VAL A 198 0.56 -11.27 -8.34
CA VAL A 198 0.10 -9.88 -8.30
C VAL A 198 1.09 -9.02 -9.08
N VAL A 199 0.54 -8.22 -10.00
CA VAL A 199 1.28 -7.15 -10.68
C VAL A 199 0.86 -5.85 -10.02
N TYR A 200 1.76 -5.27 -9.22
CA TYR A 200 1.47 -4.10 -8.40
C TYR A 200 1.34 -2.79 -9.20
N ASN A 201 1.93 -2.75 -10.38
CA ASN A 201 1.83 -1.58 -11.27
C ASN A 201 0.84 -1.85 -12.40
N PRO A 202 -0.05 -0.91 -12.71
CA PRO A 202 -0.94 -0.99 -13.86
C PRO A 202 -0.22 -0.79 -15.17
#